data_d2b02d929f7030093bb6638e85a78a3e
#
_entry.id   d2b02d929f7030093bb6638e85a78a3e
#
_cell.length_a   1.000
_cell.length_b   1.000
_cell.length_c   1.000
_cell.angle_alpha   90.00
_cell.angle_beta   90.00
_cell.angle_gamma   90.00
#
_symmetry.space_group_name_H-M   'P 1'
#
loop_
_entity.id
_entity.type
_entity.pdbx_description
1 polymer ?
#
loop_
_entity_poly.entity_id
_entity_poly.type
_entity_poly.pdbx_seq_one_letter_code
_entity_poly.pdbx_strand_id
1 'polypeptide(L)'
;MKKIELTKKSKLWLIAALSAIMIFTLAACGGSDKNSSGLEDGTYTAEFTTDSRMFHVNETKDGKGTLTVKDGKMTIHVTLASTHIVNLYPGAAAEAKKQDKDDLLQPTTEKVKYDDGTTEEAYAFDVPVPEIDKEFDCALIGTKGKWYDHKVKVTNPVKEDK
;
A
#
# COMPACT_ATOMS: atom_id res chain seq x y z
N MET A 1 60.57 1.00 18.23
CA MET A 1 59.43 1.36 17.37
C MET A 1 59.81 1.21 15.91
N LYS A 2 59.33 0.16 15.20
CA LYS A 2 59.61 -0.05 13.78
C LYS A 2 58.57 0.75 12.96
N LYS A 3 59.02 1.73 12.21
CA LYS A 3 58.19 2.42 11.21
C LYS A 3 57.99 1.47 10.02
N ILE A 4 56.74 1.16 9.72
CA ILE A 4 56.39 0.43 8.52
C ILE A 4 56.33 1.41 7.36
N GLU A 5 57.36 1.37 6.48
CA GLU A 5 57.31 2.13 5.24
C GLU A 5 56.41 1.40 4.23
N LEU A 6 55.29 2.03 3.88
CA LEU A 6 54.45 1.60 2.78
C LEU A 6 55.16 1.90 1.46
N THR A 7 55.53 0.83 0.74
CA THR A 7 56.21 0.94 -0.55
C THR A 7 55.23 1.52 -1.62
N LYS A 8 55.83 2.27 -2.57
CA LYS A 8 55.09 2.90 -3.69
C LYS A 8 54.13 1.99 -4.46
N LYS A 9 54.39 0.68 -4.45
CA LYS A 9 53.56 -0.34 -5.10
C LYS A 9 52.21 -0.59 -4.42
N SER A 10 52.16 -0.43 -3.09
CA SER A 10 50.90 -0.60 -2.33
C SER A 10 49.94 0.57 -2.52
N LYS A 11 50.44 1.76 -2.81
CA LYS A 11 49.61 2.95 -3.10
C LYS A 11 48.96 2.87 -4.48
N LEU A 12 49.61 2.24 -5.46
CA LEU A 12 49.03 2.05 -6.80
C LEU A 12 47.86 0.99 -6.78
N TRP A 13 47.97 0.00 -5.92
CA TRP A 13 46.94 -1.02 -5.79
C TRP A 13 45.64 -0.48 -5.10
N LEU A 14 45.79 0.43 -4.16
CA LEU A 14 44.66 1.07 -3.49
C LEU A 14 43.89 2.02 -4.45
N ILE A 15 44.57 2.64 -5.40
CA ILE A 15 43.94 3.53 -6.39
C ILE A 15 43.24 2.73 -7.48
N ALA A 16 43.74 1.54 -7.84
CA ALA A 16 43.11 0.64 -8.80
C ALA A 16 41.83 -0.04 -8.24
N ALA A 17 41.78 -0.25 -6.90
CA ALA A 17 40.59 -0.81 -6.25
C ALA A 17 39.45 0.20 -6.10
N LEU A 18 39.73 1.51 -6.05
CA LEU A 18 38.73 2.55 -5.95
C LEU A 18 38.10 2.92 -7.31
N SER A 19 38.77 2.65 -8.43
CA SER A 19 38.28 2.95 -9.78
C SER A 19 37.34 1.85 -10.34
N ALA A 20 37.34 0.65 -9.72
CA ALA A 20 36.45 -0.46 -10.13
C ALA A 20 35.04 -0.39 -9.51
N ILE A 21 34.80 0.53 -8.57
CA ILE A 21 33.49 0.68 -7.90
C ILE A 21 32.58 1.70 -8.59
N MET A 22 33.09 2.45 -9.60
CA MET A 22 32.32 3.50 -10.27
C MET A 22 31.72 3.11 -11.64
N ILE A 23 31.69 1.84 -12.03
CA ILE A 23 31.13 1.43 -13.33
C ILE A 23 29.88 0.54 -13.17
N PHE A 24 29.26 0.45 -11.99
CA PHE A 24 28.05 -0.36 -11.80
C PHE A 24 26.77 0.43 -11.52
N THR A 25 26.71 1.72 -11.90
CA THR A 25 25.51 2.54 -11.67
C THR A 25 24.88 3.13 -12.94
N LEU A 26 24.97 2.44 -14.08
CA LEU A 26 24.31 2.89 -15.32
C LEU A 26 23.73 1.72 -16.13
N ALA A 27 23.08 0.77 -15.46
CA ALA A 27 22.25 -0.22 -16.12
C ALA A 27 20.99 -0.50 -15.30
N ALA A 28 20.29 0.56 -14.87
CA ALA A 28 18.94 0.49 -14.37
C ALA A 28 18.08 1.43 -15.19
N CYS A 29 18.05 1.21 -16.49
CA CYS A 29 17.10 1.85 -17.36
C CYS A 29 16.43 0.74 -18.19
N GLY A 30 15.14 0.50 -17.95
CA GLY A 30 14.28 -0.26 -18.84
C GLY A 30 14.04 -1.72 -18.44
N GLY A 31 13.76 -2.00 -17.17
CA GLY A 31 12.88 -3.10 -16.83
C GLY A 31 11.47 -2.51 -16.73
N SER A 32 10.66 -2.64 -17.77
CA SER A 32 9.21 -2.57 -17.59
C SER A 32 8.84 -3.75 -16.71
N ASP A 33 8.85 -3.57 -15.39
CA ASP A 33 8.10 -4.42 -14.51
C ASP A 33 6.66 -4.28 -15.00
N LYS A 34 6.19 -5.28 -15.72
CA LYS A 34 4.77 -5.42 -16.05
C LYS A 34 4.08 -5.50 -14.71
N ASN A 35 3.49 -4.38 -14.29
CA ASN A 35 2.63 -4.33 -13.14
C ASN A 35 1.68 -5.51 -13.24
N SER A 36 1.49 -6.25 -12.16
CA SER A 36 0.53 -7.34 -12.10
C SER A 36 -0.90 -6.90 -12.47
N SER A 37 -1.14 -5.59 -12.44
CA SER A 37 -2.41 -4.94 -12.79
C SER A 37 -2.57 -4.58 -14.26
N GLY A 38 -1.48 -4.45 -15.02
CA GLY A 38 -1.50 -3.87 -16.37
C GLY A 38 -1.85 -2.37 -16.43
N LEU A 39 -1.98 -1.70 -15.27
CA LEU A 39 -2.28 -0.28 -15.16
C LEU A 39 -0.99 0.56 -15.17
N GLU A 40 -1.04 1.72 -15.80
CA GLU A 40 0.03 2.73 -15.73
C GLU A 40 0.01 3.46 -14.38
N ASP A 41 1.13 4.06 -14.01
CA ASP A 41 1.18 4.94 -12.84
C ASP A 41 0.17 6.09 -12.98
N GLY A 42 -0.55 6.35 -11.89
CA GLY A 42 -1.58 7.38 -11.89
C GLY A 42 -2.62 7.17 -10.79
N THR A 43 -3.63 8.03 -10.82
CA THR A 43 -4.79 7.97 -9.93
C THR A 43 -6.00 7.48 -10.72
N TYR A 44 -6.77 6.61 -10.10
CA TYR A 44 -7.96 5.98 -10.66
C TYR A 44 -9.09 6.03 -9.66
N THR A 45 -10.32 6.12 -10.15
CA THR A 45 -11.49 5.75 -9.37
C THR A 45 -11.76 4.27 -9.60
N ALA A 46 -11.89 3.47 -8.53
CA ALA A 46 -12.14 2.03 -8.62
C ALA A 46 -13.18 1.58 -7.59
N GLU A 47 -13.91 0.53 -7.91
CA GLU A 47 -14.88 -0.08 -6.99
C GLU A 47 -14.17 -0.98 -5.99
N PHE A 48 -14.54 -0.86 -4.71
CA PHE A 48 -14.09 -1.75 -3.64
C PHE A 48 -15.28 -2.53 -3.11
N THR A 49 -15.29 -3.82 -3.33
CA THR A 49 -16.36 -4.71 -2.88
C THR A 49 -15.90 -5.63 -1.77
N THR A 50 -16.81 -5.99 -0.87
CA THR A 50 -16.55 -6.89 0.24
C THR A 50 -17.58 -8.02 0.28
N ASP A 51 -17.25 -9.12 0.93
CA ASP A 51 -18.15 -10.26 1.15
C ASP A 51 -19.16 -10.03 2.28
N SER A 52 -19.14 -8.87 2.91
CA SER A 52 -19.93 -8.58 4.11
C SER A 52 -20.73 -7.29 3.98
N ARG A 53 -22.01 -7.37 4.33
CA ARG A 53 -22.88 -6.17 4.46
C ARG A 53 -22.51 -5.30 5.66
N MET A 54 -21.71 -5.79 6.59
CA MET A 54 -21.26 -5.04 7.78
C MET A 54 -19.92 -4.32 7.54
N PHE A 55 -19.26 -4.62 6.43
CA PHE A 55 -18.03 -3.97 6.01
C PHE A 55 -18.33 -3.09 4.79
N HIS A 56 -19.00 -1.97 5.02
CA HIS A 56 -19.31 -0.98 3.99
C HIS A 56 -18.18 0.02 3.84
N VAL A 57 -17.87 0.37 2.60
CA VAL A 57 -16.88 1.41 2.29
C VAL A 57 -17.46 2.40 1.29
N ASN A 58 -17.02 3.64 1.38
CA ASN A 58 -17.29 4.72 0.41
C ASN A 58 -18.78 4.86 0.07
N GLU A 59 -19.67 4.80 1.06
CA GLU A 59 -21.13 4.84 0.87
C GLU A 59 -21.59 6.07 0.08
N THR A 60 -20.97 7.23 0.31
CA THR A 60 -21.27 8.48 -0.40
C THR A 60 -20.70 8.54 -1.83
N LYS A 61 -20.00 7.51 -2.26
CA LYS A 61 -19.35 7.38 -3.58
C LYS A 61 -19.69 6.06 -4.27
N ASP A 62 -20.84 5.45 -3.94
CA ASP A 62 -21.29 4.17 -4.52
C ASP A 62 -20.25 3.05 -4.41
N GLY A 63 -19.52 2.96 -3.29
CA GLY A 63 -18.48 1.97 -3.07
C GLY A 63 -17.17 2.23 -3.81
N LYS A 64 -17.02 3.38 -4.46
CA LYS A 64 -15.81 3.73 -5.22
C LYS A 64 -14.78 4.43 -4.34
N GLY A 65 -13.55 3.92 -4.39
CA GLY A 65 -12.39 4.51 -3.73
C GLY A 65 -11.40 5.12 -4.72
N THR A 66 -10.43 5.86 -4.20
CA THR A 66 -9.30 6.38 -4.98
C THR A 66 -8.18 5.35 -5.00
N LEU A 67 -7.92 4.76 -6.16
CA LEU A 67 -6.82 3.82 -6.39
C LEU A 67 -5.60 4.58 -6.91
N THR A 68 -4.50 4.50 -6.20
CA THR A 68 -3.21 5.05 -6.64
C THR A 68 -2.32 3.91 -7.12
N VAL A 69 -1.79 4.05 -8.33
CA VAL A 69 -0.78 3.16 -8.91
C VAL A 69 0.53 3.92 -8.98
N LYS A 70 1.57 3.40 -8.35
CA LYS A 70 2.90 4.00 -8.34
C LYS A 70 3.98 2.93 -8.29
N ASP A 71 4.92 2.99 -9.22
CA ASP A 71 6.04 2.03 -9.29
C ASP A 71 5.57 0.56 -9.25
N GLY A 72 4.45 0.26 -9.92
CA GLY A 72 3.85 -1.06 -9.95
C GLY A 72 3.10 -1.48 -8.69
N LYS A 73 3.04 -0.66 -7.67
CA LYS A 73 2.28 -0.89 -6.44
C LYS A 73 0.94 -0.19 -6.51
N MET A 74 -0.08 -0.85 -6.01
CA MET A 74 -1.44 -0.33 -5.95
C MET A 74 -1.88 -0.17 -4.51
N THR A 75 -2.54 0.96 -4.24
CA THR A 75 -3.16 1.24 -2.94
C THR A 75 -4.49 1.90 -3.18
N ILE A 76 -5.56 1.40 -2.56
CA ILE A 76 -6.88 2.01 -2.62
C ILE A 76 -7.21 2.70 -1.31
N HIS A 77 -7.60 3.96 -1.41
CA HIS A 77 -8.09 4.76 -0.30
C HIS A 77 -9.60 4.54 -0.15
N VAL A 78 -10.03 4.09 1.03
CA VAL A 78 -11.43 3.79 1.34
C VAL A 78 -11.83 4.44 2.65
N THR A 79 -13.05 4.98 2.71
CA THR A 79 -13.68 5.48 3.94
C THR A 79 -14.71 4.47 4.45
N LEU A 80 -14.79 4.30 5.75
CA LEU A 80 -15.78 3.44 6.41
C LEU A 80 -16.96 4.29 6.90
N ALA A 81 -18.14 3.68 6.98
CA ALA A 81 -19.34 4.34 7.50
C ALA A 81 -19.28 4.60 9.02
N SER A 82 -18.25 4.14 9.72
CA SER A 82 -18.15 4.31 11.17
C SER A 82 -16.71 4.25 11.68
N THR A 83 -16.52 4.74 12.91
CA THR A 83 -15.24 4.67 13.64
C THR A 83 -15.09 3.39 14.49
N HIS A 84 -15.92 2.37 14.26
CA HIS A 84 -15.90 1.13 15.05
C HIS A 84 -14.86 0.11 14.58
N ILE A 85 -14.41 0.18 13.33
CA ILE A 85 -13.29 -0.64 12.81
C ILE A 85 -12.02 0.13 13.06
N VAL A 86 -11.15 -0.40 13.91
CA VAL A 86 -9.97 0.35 14.39
C VAL A 86 -8.69 0.00 13.67
N ASN A 87 -8.58 -1.18 13.06
CA ASN A 87 -7.47 -1.54 12.17
C ASN A 87 -7.93 -2.50 11.08
N LEU A 88 -7.22 -2.47 9.96
CA LEU A 88 -7.29 -3.47 8.90
C LEU A 88 -5.93 -4.18 8.78
N TYR A 89 -5.97 -5.36 8.16
CA TYR A 89 -4.77 -6.11 7.81
C TYR A 89 -4.96 -6.78 6.43
N PRO A 90 -4.06 -6.56 5.46
CA PRO A 90 -4.15 -7.20 4.14
C PRO A 90 -3.66 -8.65 4.24
N GLY A 91 -4.55 -9.53 4.70
CA GLY A 91 -4.30 -10.94 4.98
C GLY A 91 -5.35 -11.52 5.93
N ALA A 92 -5.12 -12.75 6.37
CA ALA A 92 -6.04 -13.46 7.26
C ALA A 92 -5.96 -12.97 8.72
N ALA A 93 -7.08 -13.03 9.45
CA ALA A 93 -7.18 -12.64 10.87
C ALA A 93 -6.21 -13.44 11.76
N ALA A 94 -5.92 -14.70 11.40
CA ALA A 94 -4.97 -15.54 12.15
C ALA A 94 -3.53 -15.01 12.07
N GLU A 95 -3.17 -14.35 10.97
CA GLU A 95 -1.88 -13.71 10.76
C GLU A 95 -1.85 -12.32 11.38
N ALA A 96 -2.93 -11.55 11.22
CA ALA A 96 -3.09 -10.23 11.82
C ALA A 96 -2.86 -10.24 13.34
N LYS A 97 -3.34 -11.27 14.02
CA LYS A 97 -3.16 -11.45 15.49
C LYS A 97 -1.71 -11.60 15.94
N LYS A 98 -0.81 -11.93 15.03
CA LYS A 98 0.62 -12.13 15.31
C LYS A 98 1.45 -10.88 15.00
N GLN A 99 0.84 -9.89 14.35
CA GLN A 99 1.52 -8.65 13.98
C GLN A 99 1.58 -7.68 15.16
N ASP A 100 2.60 -6.84 15.16
CA ASP A 100 2.65 -5.68 16.03
C ASP A 100 1.64 -4.63 15.55
N LYS A 101 1.20 -3.76 16.44
CA LYS A 101 0.20 -2.74 16.08
C LYS A 101 0.65 -1.83 14.93
N ASP A 102 1.94 -1.58 14.82
CA ASP A 102 2.52 -0.70 13.81
C ASP A 102 2.53 -1.35 12.42
N ASP A 103 2.41 -2.69 12.33
CA ASP A 103 2.29 -3.45 11.09
C ASP A 103 0.84 -3.56 10.57
N LEU A 104 -0.12 -3.12 11.38
CA LEU A 104 -1.52 -3.04 10.97
C LEU A 104 -1.80 -1.72 10.25
N LEU A 105 -2.75 -1.74 9.32
CA LEU A 105 -3.24 -0.50 8.72
C LEU A 105 -3.94 0.35 9.77
N GLN A 106 -3.43 1.55 9.96
CA GLN A 106 -3.96 2.52 10.91
C GLN A 106 -5.02 3.40 10.23
N PRO A 107 -6.12 3.75 10.92
CA PRO A 107 -7.10 4.66 10.36
C PRO A 107 -6.60 6.10 10.36
N THR A 108 -6.98 6.84 9.34
CA THR A 108 -7.06 8.29 9.37
C THR A 108 -8.51 8.72 9.62
N THR A 109 -8.73 9.92 10.16
CA THR A 109 -10.08 10.45 10.36
C THR A 109 -10.41 11.44 9.26
N GLU A 110 -11.53 11.23 8.59
CA GLU A 110 -12.04 12.11 7.53
C GLU A 110 -13.48 12.53 7.80
N LYS A 111 -13.85 13.68 7.24
CA LYS A 111 -15.24 14.15 7.25
C LYS A 111 -15.93 13.72 5.96
N VAL A 112 -16.93 12.88 6.11
CA VAL A 112 -17.78 12.42 5.00
C VAL A 112 -19.08 13.21 5.00
N LYS A 113 -19.40 13.81 3.86
CA LYS A 113 -20.66 14.53 3.66
C LYS A 113 -21.64 13.62 2.92
N TYR A 114 -22.84 13.46 3.50
CA TYR A 114 -23.93 12.69 2.94
C TYR A 114 -24.87 13.59 2.09
N ASP A 115 -25.68 12.95 1.25
CA ASP A 115 -26.62 13.65 0.34
C ASP A 115 -27.70 14.44 1.07
N ASP A 116 -28.04 14.03 2.29
CA ASP A 116 -28.97 14.76 3.16
C ASP A 116 -28.37 16.05 3.77
N GLY A 117 -27.10 16.31 3.48
CA GLY A 117 -26.34 17.47 3.96
C GLY A 117 -25.66 17.25 5.31
N THR A 118 -25.84 16.10 5.96
CA THR A 118 -25.12 15.76 7.20
C THR A 118 -23.64 15.53 6.91
N THR A 119 -22.82 15.77 7.93
CA THR A 119 -21.37 15.50 7.86
C THR A 119 -20.96 14.70 9.10
N GLU A 120 -20.36 13.56 8.89
CA GLU A 120 -19.91 12.69 9.97
C GLU A 120 -18.40 12.44 9.87
N GLU A 121 -17.78 12.13 11.02
CA GLU A 121 -16.40 11.65 11.06
C GLU A 121 -16.38 10.14 10.77
N ALA A 122 -15.56 9.77 9.81
CA ALA A 122 -15.36 8.36 9.40
C ALA A 122 -13.88 8.01 9.48
N TYR A 123 -13.57 6.73 9.68
CA TYR A 123 -12.22 6.23 9.51
C TYR A 123 -11.97 5.91 8.04
N ALA A 124 -10.77 6.29 7.57
CA ALA A 124 -10.28 5.97 6.24
C ALA A 124 -9.01 5.13 6.33
N PHE A 125 -8.80 4.28 5.34
CA PHE A 125 -7.66 3.38 5.25
C PHE A 125 -7.08 3.37 3.84
N ASP A 126 -5.76 3.26 3.78
CA ASP A 126 -5.02 2.99 2.55
C ASP A 126 -4.73 1.49 2.47
N VAL A 127 -5.50 0.78 1.66
CA VAL A 127 -5.43 -0.68 1.55
C VAL A 127 -4.57 -1.08 0.35
N PRO A 128 -3.46 -1.82 0.56
CA PRO A 128 -2.67 -2.38 -0.54
C PRO A 128 -3.51 -3.35 -1.38
N VAL A 129 -3.44 -3.21 -2.69
CA VAL A 129 -4.18 -4.03 -3.66
C VAL A 129 -3.20 -4.92 -4.40
N PRO A 130 -3.23 -6.24 -4.21
CA PRO A 130 -2.28 -7.13 -4.88
C PRO A 130 -2.56 -7.29 -6.37
N GLU A 131 -3.83 -7.34 -6.76
CA GLU A 131 -4.25 -7.53 -8.15
C GLU A 131 -5.68 -7.04 -8.37
N ILE A 132 -5.93 -6.43 -9.54
CA ILE A 132 -7.27 -5.99 -9.95
C ILE A 132 -8.10 -7.22 -10.37
N ASP A 133 -9.43 -7.17 -10.14
CA ASP A 133 -10.41 -8.20 -10.46
C ASP A 133 -10.24 -9.53 -9.70
N LYS A 134 -9.29 -9.61 -8.77
CA LYS A 134 -9.11 -10.77 -7.89
C LYS A 134 -9.50 -10.48 -6.45
N GLU A 135 -10.09 -11.48 -5.82
CA GLU A 135 -10.36 -11.45 -4.38
C GLU A 135 -9.07 -11.64 -3.59
N PHE A 136 -8.93 -10.89 -2.51
CA PHE A 136 -7.84 -11.04 -1.55
C PHE A 136 -8.37 -10.92 -0.11
N ASP A 137 -7.59 -11.45 0.83
CA ASP A 137 -7.93 -11.40 2.25
C ASP A 137 -7.71 -9.99 2.80
N CYS A 138 -8.69 -9.51 3.57
CA CYS A 138 -8.59 -8.28 4.34
C CYS A 138 -9.26 -8.50 5.69
N ALA A 139 -8.46 -8.76 6.71
CA ALA A 139 -8.99 -8.91 8.07
C ALA A 139 -9.23 -7.54 8.71
N LEU A 140 -10.26 -7.46 9.55
CA LEU A 140 -10.57 -6.27 10.33
C LEU A 140 -10.70 -6.58 11.82
N ILE A 141 -10.39 -5.59 12.65
CA ILE A 141 -10.66 -5.61 14.07
C ILE A 141 -11.48 -4.39 14.47
N GLY A 142 -12.52 -4.62 15.23
CA GLY A 142 -13.35 -3.56 15.79
C GLY A 142 -12.96 -3.18 17.21
N THR A 143 -13.65 -2.19 17.77
CA THR A 143 -13.47 -1.68 19.15
C THR A 143 -13.63 -2.76 20.23
N LYS A 144 -14.31 -3.86 19.92
CA LYS A 144 -14.46 -5.01 20.82
C LYS A 144 -13.25 -5.96 20.84
N GLY A 145 -12.20 -5.68 20.07
CA GLY A 145 -10.97 -6.47 20.04
C GLY A 145 -11.10 -7.84 19.34
N LYS A 146 -12.15 -8.06 18.57
CA LYS A 146 -12.36 -9.31 17.84
C LYS A 146 -11.99 -9.11 16.36
N TRP A 147 -11.15 -10.02 15.85
CA TRP A 147 -10.77 -10.09 14.44
C TRP A 147 -11.81 -10.87 13.62
N TYR A 148 -12.05 -10.41 12.41
CA TYR A 148 -12.93 -11.01 11.41
C TYR A 148 -12.18 -11.11 10.09
N ASP A 149 -12.34 -12.26 9.42
CA ASP A 149 -11.83 -12.47 8.07
C ASP A 149 -12.86 -11.97 7.05
N HIS A 150 -12.40 -11.28 6.02
CA HIS A 150 -13.20 -10.85 4.89
C HIS A 150 -12.45 -11.06 3.58
N LYS A 151 -13.22 -11.30 2.51
CA LYS A 151 -12.75 -11.24 1.13
C LYS A 151 -13.15 -9.90 0.53
N VAL A 152 -12.18 -9.24 -0.08
CA VAL A 152 -12.39 -7.97 -0.75
C VAL A 152 -11.86 -8.02 -2.17
N LYS A 153 -12.37 -7.16 -3.03
CA LYS A 153 -11.96 -7.09 -4.43
C LYS A 153 -12.01 -5.65 -4.92
N VAL A 154 -11.04 -5.28 -5.75
CA VAL A 154 -10.99 -3.99 -6.45
C VAL A 154 -11.24 -4.23 -7.93
N THR A 155 -12.21 -3.51 -8.50
CA THR A 155 -12.65 -3.69 -9.88
C THR A 155 -12.86 -2.36 -10.58
N ASN A 156 -13.01 -2.40 -11.91
CA ASN A 156 -13.41 -1.26 -12.74
C ASN A 156 -12.58 0.01 -12.52
N PRO A 157 -11.23 -0.04 -12.57
CA PRO A 157 -10.41 1.15 -12.44
C PRO A 157 -10.60 2.08 -13.64
N VAL A 158 -10.99 3.31 -13.38
CA VAL A 158 -11.13 4.38 -14.38
C VAL A 158 -10.11 5.46 -14.06
N LYS A 159 -9.20 5.74 -15.01
CA LYS A 159 -8.15 6.75 -14.82
C LYS A 159 -8.77 8.13 -14.68
N GLU A 160 -8.30 8.88 -13.70
CA GLU A 160 -8.70 10.28 -13.51
C GLU A 160 -7.85 11.16 -14.42
N ASP A 161 -8.51 11.95 -15.27
CA ASP A 161 -7.86 12.99 -16.05
C ASP A 161 -7.47 14.15 -15.12
N LYS A 162 -6.20 14.56 -15.20
CA LYS A 162 -5.71 15.71 -14.44
C LYS A 162 -6.06 17.02 -15.12
#